data_e4129e5261f76288735424b2aa9955c3
#
_entry.id   e4129e5261f76288735424b2aa9955c3
#
_cell.length_a   1.000
_cell.length_b   1.000
_cell.length_c   1.000
_cell.angle_alpha   90.00
_cell.angle_beta   90.00
_cell.angle_gamma   90.00
#
_symmetry.space_group_name_H-M   'P 1'
#
loop_
_entity.id
_entity.type
_entity.pdbx_description
1 polymer ?
#
loop_
_entity_poly.entity_id
_entity_poly.type
_entity_poly.pdbx_seq_one_letter_code
_entity_poly.pdbx_strand_id
1 'polypeptide(L)'
;MLCKKCKKEIPEESIFCNYCGTKQIRERSVKTRGNGQGSVFKLPNGKYKAMVTVGYYTNEEGKQRRRTHSQVFATKKEAIAALPRLLSEPVKKQKKSITFKELYDKWFPTHKAGKSTMDGYMYAMKHFNPVWFYPMEDIDIDDLQECLDNCGKGKRTQENMKALCGLIYKYGIPRQAVPDNLNLAQYLIVGGDKGSHRESFDDIQIEKIRQQIGKKQYADYAYCLIYLGFRPSEFLALDISSYDAEKKCFIGGAKTEAGRNRVVTISPKIRPYITDIIGKRTAGPVFCDEAGEKWELKSFTERAFYPVLESAGIDNPMVKAGGDTMRHKYTPHTCRHTFATLLKNVQASDKDKLALIGHTSDEMLRYYQDVNLADLEKITNML
;
A
#
# COMPACT_ATOMS: atom_id res chain seq x y z
N MET A 1 37.93 24.63 -21.79
CA MET A 1 37.16 24.07 -20.65
C MET A 1 36.32 22.86 -21.05
N LEU A 2 35.99 21.99 -20.11
CA LEU A 2 35.13 20.85 -20.40
C LEU A 2 33.64 21.23 -20.34
N CYS A 3 32.84 20.78 -21.31
CA CYS A 3 31.41 20.98 -21.31
C CYS A 3 30.73 20.36 -20.08
N LYS A 4 29.84 21.09 -19.41
CA LYS A 4 29.13 20.65 -18.19
C LYS A 4 28.24 19.43 -18.41
N LYS A 5 27.75 19.19 -19.65
CA LYS A 5 26.83 18.08 -19.99
C LYS A 5 27.55 16.91 -20.66
N CYS A 6 28.20 17.13 -21.79
CA CYS A 6 28.80 16.05 -22.60
C CYS A 6 30.27 15.77 -22.29
N LYS A 7 30.91 16.54 -21.41
CA LYS A 7 32.30 16.42 -20.97
C LYS A 7 33.38 16.54 -22.09
N LYS A 8 32.98 16.89 -23.30
CA LYS A 8 33.93 17.16 -24.40
C LYS A 8 34.63 18.51 -24.20
N GLU A 9 35.83 18.60 -24.66
CA GLU A 9 36.65 19.80 -24.58
C GLU A 9 36.09 20.87 -25.58
N ILE A 10 35.92 22.09 -25.09
CA ILE A 10 35.41 23.24 -25.83
C ILE A 10 36.25 24.47 -25.52
N PRO A 11 36.35 25.45 -26.39
CA PRO A 11 37.04 26.70 -26.15
C PRO A 11 36.54 27.37 -24.85
N GLU A 12 37.46 28.03 -24.14
CA GLU A 12 37.15 28.64 -22.82
C GLU A 12 36.10 29.75 -22.89
N GLU A 13 36.00 30.42 -24.01
CA GLU A 13 35.05 31.50 -24.25
C GLU A 13 33.67 31.03 -24.77
N SER A 14 33.44 29.72 -24.92
CA SER A 14 32.22 29.18 -25.47
C SER A 14 31.01 29.43 -24.58
N ILE A 15 30.04 30.21 -25.08
CA ILE A 15 28.74 30.43 -24.44
C ILE A 15 27.87 29.16 -24.49
N PHE A 16 27.98 28.44 -25.60
CA PHE A 16 27.28 27.16 -25.85
C PHE A 16 28.27 26.07 -26.25
N CYS A 17 28.00 24.84 -25.89
CA CYS A 17 28.77 23.71 -26.35
C CYS A 17 28.45 23.42 -27.83
N ASN A 18 29.45 23.44 -28.69
CA ASN A 18 29.35 23.13 -30.11
C ASN A 18 29.02 21.66 -30.42
N TYR A 19 29.12 20.74 -29.44
CA TYR A 19 28.77 19.33 -29.59
C TYR A 19 27.37 18.97 -29.10
N CYS A 20 26.85 19.61 -28.05
CA CYS A 20 25.57 19.23 -27.46
C CYS A 20 24.61 20.40 -27.18
N GLY A 21 24.97 21.62 -27.65
CA GLY A 21 24.14 22.82 -27.53
C GLY A 21 23.94 23.37 -26.14
N THR A 22 24.53 22.77 -25.10
CA THR A 22 24.30 23.18 -23.70
C THR A 22 24.98 24.51 -23.41
N LYS A 23 24.24 25.49 -22.86
CA LYS A 23 24.76 26.78 -22.43
C LYS A 23 25.75 26.61 -21.28
N GLN A 24 26.99 27.12 -21.46
CA GLN A 24 28.10 26.95 -20.51
C GLN A 24 28.21 28.11 -19.52
N ILE A 25 27.92 29.33 -19.96
CA ILE A 25 27.94 30.53 -19.15
C ILE A 25 26.53 30.73 -18.59
N ARG A 26 26.38 30.71 -17.27
CA ARG A 26 25.18 31.21 -16.62
C ARG A 26 25.33 32.72 -16.47
N GLU A 27 24.59 33.48 -17.25
CA GLU A 27 24.34 34.89 -16.89
C GLU A 27 23.68 34.88 -15.50
N ARG A 28 24.33 35.48 -14.53
CA ARG A 28 23.66 35.74 -13.25
C ARG A 28 22.54 36.74 -13.58
N SER A 29 21.30 36.29 -13.43
CA SER A 29 20.16 37.19 -13.51
C SER A 29 20.40 38.34 -12.55
N VAL A 30 20.37 39.57 -13.06
CA VAL A 30 20.53 40.76 -12.24
C VAL A 30 19.43 40.72 -11.19
N LYS A 31 19.81 40.71 -9.92
CA LYS A 31 18.86 40.76 -8.83
C LYS A 31 18.14 42.09 -8.89
N THR A 32 16.89 42.10 -9.27
CA THR A 32 16.06 43.32 -9.38
C THR A 32 15.65 43.92 -8.02
N ARG A 33 15.95 43.21 -6.92
CA ARG A 33 15.64 43.63 -5.55
C ARG A 33 16.82 43.37 -4.62
N GLY A 34 16.94 44.19 -3.58
CA GLY A 34 17.95 44.02 -2.56
C GLY A 34 17.81 42.72 -1.74
N ASN A 35 18.90 42.32 -1.10
CA ASN A 35 18.86 41.16 -0.21
C ASN A 35 17.84 41.43 0.93
N GLY A 36 17.00 40.41 1.24
CA GLY A 36 16.02 40.49 2.29
C GLY A 36 14.62 41.00 1.86
N GLN A 37 14.47 41.54 0.64
CA GLN A 37 13.19 42.10 0.17
C GLN A 37 12.18 41.05 -0.33
N GLY A 38 12.49 39.76 -0.20
CA GLY A 38 11.61 38.67 -0.63
C GLY A 38 11.69 38.33 -2.13
N SER A 39 10.97 37.32 -2.50
CA SER A 39 10.96 36.76 -3.87
C SER A 39 9.52 36.60 -4.36
N VAL A 40 9.32 36.77 -5.66
CA VAL A 40 8.05 36.46 -6.34
C VAL A 40 8.34 35.55 -7.52
N PHE A 41 7.67 34.42 -7.60
CA PHE A 41 7.80 33.46 -8.70
C PHE A 41 6.44 32.99 -9.17
N LYS A 42 6.38 32.57 -10.45
CA LYS A 42 5.15 32.08 -11.07
C LYS A 42 4.99 30.59 -10.76
N LEU A 43 3.81 30.19 -10.35
CA LEU A 43 3.44 28.80 -10.10
C LEU A 43 2.96 28.14 -11.39
N PRO A 44 2.96 26.79 -11.48
CA PRO A 44 2.46 26.04 -12.65
C PRO A 44 1.00 26.36 -12.99
N ASN A 45 0.17 26.68 -11.99
CA ASN A 45 -1.23 27.07 -12.14
C ASN A 45 -1.42 28.51 -12.66
N GLY A 46 -0.33 29.20 -13.09
CA GLY A 46 -0.37 30.57 -13.63
C GLY A 46 -0.39 31.68 -12.60
N LYS A 47 -0.62 31.40 -11.32
CA LYS A 47 -0.61 32.36 -10.20
C LYS A 47 0.81 32.73 -9.78
N TYR A 48 0.94 33.70 -8.90
CA TYR A 48 2.23 34.20 -8.40
C TYR A 48 2.34 34.03 -6.89
N LYS A 49 3.39 33.37 -6.42
CA LYS A 49 3.70 33.23 -4.98
C LYS A 49 4.71 34.31 -4.59
N ALA A 50 4.32 35.15 -3.60
CA ALA A 50 5.22 36.06 -2.90
C ALA A 50 5.77 35.33 -1.68
N MET A 51 7.08 35.44 -1.43
CA MET A 51 7.74 34.78 -0.30
C MET A 51 8.81 35.70 0.28
N VAL A 52 8.81 35.85 1.60
CA VAL A 52 9.82 36.61 2.36
C VAL A 52 10.45 35.72 3.42
N THR A 53 11.73 35.89 3.67
CA THR A 53 12.43 35.22 4.77
C THR A 53 12.28 36.09 6.03
N VAL A 54 11.64 35.54 7.05
CA VAL A 54 11.37 36.24 8.33
C VAL A 54 12.26 35.72 9.46
N GLY A 55 13.09 34.71 9.22
CA GLY A 55 14.04 34.18 10.19
C GLY A 55 14.71 32.89 9.71
N TYR A 56 15.44 32.28 10.61
CA TYR A 56 16.09 30.97 10.39
C TYR A 56 15.83 30.09 11.60
N TYR A 57 15.81 28.78 11.38
CA TYR A 57 15.78 27.77 12.44
C TYR A 57 16.77 26.66 12.11
N THR A 58 17.23 25.95 13.12
CA THR A 58 18.10 24.80 12.96
C THR A 58 17.24 23.54 13.04
N ASN A 59 17.31 22.68 12.02
CA ASN A 59 16.62 21.40 12.04
C ASN A 59 17.36 20.36 12.94
N GLU A 60 16.76 19.21 13.15
CA GLU A 60 17.32 18.13 13.98
C GLU A 60 18.68 17.62 13.47
N GLU A 61 18.99 17.80 12.19
CA GLU A 61 20.27 17.47 11.57
C GLU A 61 21.34 18.58 11.78
N GLY A 62 21.05 19.64 12.56
CA GLY A 62 21.92 20.76 12.78
C GLY A 62 22.03 21.75 11.60
N LYS A 63 21.22 21.59 10.55
CA LYS A 63 21.26 22.47 9.37
C LYS A 63 20.34 23.69 9.55
N GLN A 64 20.85 24.87 9.24
CA GLN A 64 20.05 26.10 9.19
C GLN A 64 19.06 26.05 8.02
N ARG A 65 17.77 26.27 8.33
CA ARG A 65 16.67 26.40 7.39
C ARG A 65 16.06 27.78 7.46
N ARG A 66 15.53 28.27 6.33
CA ARG A 66 14.85 29.55 6.27
C ARG A 66 13.42 29.42 6.77
N ARG A 67 12.99 30.37 7.57
CA ARG A 67 11.60 30.58 7.91
C ARG A 67 11.02 31.61 6.96
N THR A 68 9.91 31.32 6.29
CA THR A 68 9.35 32.18 5.27
C THR A 68 7.87 32.44 5.51
N HIS A 69 7.44 33.69 5.24
CA HIS A 69 6.03 34.00 5.02
C HIS A 69 5.77 33.98 3.51
N SER A 70 4.66 33.38 3.08
CA SER A 70 4.31 33.34 1.67
C SER A 70 2.80 33.44 1.45
N GLN A 71 2.42 34.05 0.33
CA GLN A 71 1.02 34.18 -0.08
C GLN A 71 0.92 34.13 -1.61
N VAL A 72 -0.17 33.54 -2.13
CA VAL A 72 -0.41 33.39 -3.56
C VAL A 72 -1.38 34.46 -4.06
N PHE A 73 -1.08 35.04 -5.23
CA PHE A 73 -1.83 36.13 -5.86
C PHE A 73 -2.14 35.82 -7.32
N ALA A 74 -3.19 36.45 -7.85
CA ALA A 74 -3.56 36.29 -9.25
C ALA A 74 -2.53 36.95 -10.19
N THR A 75 -1.94 38.09 -9.79
CA THR A 75 -1.02 38.84 -10.63
C THR A 75 0.33 39.06 -9.95
N LYS A 76 1.38 39.21 -10.80
CA LYS A 76 2.74 39.53 -10.33
C LYS A 76 2.80 40.88 -9.57
N LYS A 77 1.99 41.86 -9.99
CA LYS A 77 1.93 43.20 -9.37
C LYS A 77 1.42 43.12 -7.95
N GLU A 78 0.35 42.41 -7.70
CA GLU A 78 -0.20 42.13 -6.36
C GLU A 78 0.79 41.40 -5.47
N ALA A 79 1.42 40.36 -5.99
CA ALA A 79 2.43 39.58 -5.25
C ALA A 79 3.63 40.48 -4.82
N ILE A 80 4.04 41.42 -5.68
CA ILE A 80 5.11 42.38 -5.35
C ILE A 80 4.67 43.37 -4.30
N ALA A 81 3.46 43.92 -4.41
CA ALA A 81 2.90 44.88 -3.47
C ALA A 81 2.71 44.27 -2.08
N ALA A 82 2.49 42.98 -1.95
CA ALA A 82 2.31 42.29 -0.69
C ALA A 82 3.62 42.06 0.10
N LEU A 83 4.80 42.09 -0.56
CA LEU A 83 6.08 41.78 0.10
C LEU A 83 6.37 42.65 1.35
N PRO A 84 6.18 44.02 1.36
CA PRO A 84 6.41 44.82 2.56
C PRO A 84 5.52 44.39 3.72
N ARG A 85 4.24 44.10 3.45
CA ARG A 85 3.28 43.62 4.46
C ARG A 85 3.75 42.26 5.03
N LEU A 86 4.13 41.31 4.19
CA LEU A 86 4.62 40.00 4.60
C LEU A 86 5.90 40.09 5.45
N LEU A 87 6.72 41.13 5.23
CA LEU A 87 7.93 41.40 6.03
C LEU A 87 7.60 42.03 7.38
N SER A 88 6.58 42.90 7.44
CA SER A 88 6.18 43.62 8.66
C SER A 88 5.23 42.82 9.55
N GLU A 89 4.66 41.74 9.07
CA GLU A 89 3.85 40.85 9.90
C GLU A 89 4.71 40.34 11.08
N PRO A 90 4.28 40.56 12.33
CA PRO A 90 5.06 40.14 13.49
C PRO A 90 5.25 38.62 13.44
N VAL A 91 6.50 38.23 13.55
CA VAL A 91 6.81 36.78 13.82
C VAL A 91 6.14 36.48 15.16
N LYS A 92 4.95 35.90 15.15
CA LYS A 92 4.28 35.44 16.37
C LYS A 92 5.31 34.65 17.17
N LYS A 93 5.60 35.07 18.43
CA LYS A 93 6.48 34.32 19.36
C LYS A 93 6.00 32.86 19.35
N GLN A 94 6.78 32.01 18.75
CA GLN A 94 6.33 30.63 18.48
C GLN A 94 6.27 29.86 19.78
N LYS A 95 5.10 29.34 20.09
CA LYS A 95 5.03 27.96 20.58
C LYS A 95 5.82 27.13 19.55
N LYS A 96 6.78 26.31 19.98
CA LYS A 96 7.58 25.43 19.12
C LYS A 96 6.61 24.73 18.18
N SER A 97 6.56 25.15 16.91
CA SER A 97 5.57 24.61 15.96
C SER A 97 5.94 23.17 15.72
N ILE A 98 4.99 22.30 15.92
CA ILE A 98 5.18 20.87 15.69
C ILE A 98 5.23 20.60 14.20
N THR A 99 6.18 19.78 13.74
CA THR A 99 6.27 19.37 12.35
C THR A 99 5.28 18.24 12.03
N PHE A 100 5.04 18.00 10.73
CA PHE A 100 4.18 16.89 10.28
C PHE A 100 4.69 15.56 10.82
N LYS A 101 6.01 15.33 10.75
CA LYS A 101 6.64 14.10 11.24
C LYS A 101 6.55 13.96 12.76
N GLU A 102 6.81 15.02 13.52
CA GLU A 102 6.67 14.99 14.98
C GLU A 102 5.23 14.73 15.42
N LEU A 103 4.24 15.26 14.68
CA LEU A 103 2.83 15.00 14.96
C LEU A 103 2.47 13.53 14.67
N TYR A 104 2.97 12.98 13.56
CA TYR A 104 2.86 11.55 13.25
C TYR A 104 3.49 10.69 14.35
N ASP A 105 4.72 10.99 14.77
CA ASP A 105 5.43 10.20 15.78
C ASP A 105 4.73 10.19 17.14
N LYS A 106 4.02 11.28 17.49
CA LYS A 106 3.18 11.34 18.68
C LYS A 106 1.86 10.60 18.52
N TRP A 107 1.29 10.62 17.32
CA TRP A 107 0.04 9.92 17.02
C TRP A 107 0.24 8.41 16.93
N PHE A 108 1.27 7.94 16.25
CA PHE A 108 1.46 6.56 15.86
C PHE A 108 1.39 5.56 17.03
N PRO A 109 2.06 5.77 18.18
CA PRO A 109 1.98 4.85 19.32
C PRO A 109 0.63 4.86 20.03
N THR A 110 -0.20 5.89 19.83
CA THR A 110 -1.53 5.99 20.44
C THR A 110 -2.62 5.30 19.63
N HIS A 111 -2.33 5.03 18.35
CA HIS A 111 -3.29 4.43 17.43
C HIS A 111 -3.28 2.90 17.56
N LYS A 112 -4.45 2.34 17.94
CA LYS A 112 -4.63 0.90 18.06
C LYS A 112 -5.25 0.34 16.79
N ALA A 113 -4.46 -0.38 16.00
CA ALA A 113 -4.91 -1.10 14.82
C ALA A 113 -4.11 -2.40 14.67
N GLY A 114 -4.59 -3.32 13.83
CA GLY A 114 -3.86 -4.55 13.53
C GLY A 114 -2.51 -4.26 12.86
N LYS A 115 -1.52 -5.14 13.10
CA LYS A 115 -0.14 -4.99 12.59
C LYS A 115 -0.08 -4.57 11.11
N SER A 116 -0.82 -5.26 10.24
CA SER A 116 -0.84 -4.97 8.79
C SER A 116 -1.33 -3.54 8.46
N THR A 117 -2.26 -2.99 9.26
CA THR A 117 -2.75 -1.61 9.08
C THR A 117 -1.68 -0.63 9.53
N MET A 118 -1.02 -0.89 10.65
CA MET A 118 0.08 -0.06 11.15
C MET A 118 1.27 -0.06 10.18
N ASP A 119 1.64 -1.22 9.62
CA ASP A 119 2.65 -1.34 8.58
C ASP A 119 2.27 -0.53 7.33
N GLY A 120 0.99 -0.55 6.96
CA GLY A 120 0.44 0.26 5.87
C GLY A 120 0.58 1.76 6.11
N TYR A 121 0.34 2.23 7.33
CA TYR A 121 0.54 3.63 7.70
C TYR A 121 2.01 4.03 7.74
N MET A 122 2.89 3.16 8.24
CA MET A 122 4.35 3.41 8.16
C MET A 122 4.82 3.54 6.71
N TYR A 123 4.29 2.69 5.83
CA TYR A 123 4.61 2.75 4.41
C TYR A 123 4.07 4.02 3.75
N ALA A 124 2.81 4.38 4.03
CA ALA A 124 2.19 5.60 3.53
C ALA A 124 2.94 6.87 3.99
N MET A 125 3.42 6.89 5.25
CA MET A 125 4.18 8.01 5.79
C MET A 125 5.48 8.29 5.00
N LYS A 126 6.11 7.28 4.42
CA LYS A 126 7.33 7.47 3.61
C LYS A 126 7.10 8.38 2.40
N HIS A 127 5.89 8.37 1.84
CA HIS A 127 5.54 9.19 0.68
C HIS A 127 5.28 10.67 1.03
N PHE A 128 5.12 10.99 2.33
CA PHE A 128 5.05 12.35 2.82
C PHE A 128 6.42 12.95 3.17
N ASN A 129 7.54 12.30 2.80
CA ASN A 129 8.88 12.78 3.13
C ASN A 129 9.17 14.23 2.69
N PRO A 130 8.58 14.79 1.60
CA PRO A 130 8.80 16.19 1.24
C PRO A 130 8.33 17.16 2.32
N VAL A 131 7.29 16.80 3.07
CA VAL A 131 6.67 17.66 4.10
C VAL A 131 7.00 17.27 5.55
N TRP A 132 7.80 16.22 5.78
CA TRP A 132 8.09 15.71 7.13
C TRP A 132 8.50 16.79 8.12
N PHE A 133 9.38 17.69 7.68
CA PHE A 133 9.96 18.73 8.53
C PHE A 133 9.28 20.09 8.36
N TYR A 134 8.17 20.13 7.64
CA TYR A 134 7.37 21.34 7.56
C TYR A 134 6.56 21.49 8.86
N PRO A 135 6.58 22.67 9.49
CA PRO A 135 5.65 23.00 10.55
C PRO A 135 4.21 22.82 10.06
N MET A 136 3.34 22.30 10.91
CA MET A 136 1.92 22.11 10.55
C MET A 136 1.22 23.40 10.10
N GLU A 137 1.70 24.56 10.55
CA GLU A 137 1.18 25.88 10.18
C GLU A 137 1.62 26.33 8.77
N ASP A 138 2.66 25.73 8.22
CA ASP A 138 3.22 26.09 6.91
C ASP A 138 2.77 25.12 5.80
N ILE A 139 2.07 24.03 6.15
CA ILE A 139 1.58 23.04 5.21
C ILE A 139 0.26 23.51 4.61
N ASP A 140 0.21 23.57 3.30
CA ASP A 140 -1.03 23.79 2.56
C ASP A 140 -1.54 22.52 1.88
N ILE A 141 -2.71 22.60 1.24
CA ILE A 141 -3.33 21.47 0.57
C ILE A 141 -2.51 21.04 -0.66
N ASP A 142 -1.86 21.98 -1.34
CA ASP A 142 -1.08 21.69 -2.54
C ASP A 142 0.19 20.89 -2.19
N ASP A 143 0.84 21.18 -1.05
CA ASP A 143 1.98 20.42 -0.53
C ASP A 143 1.62 18.93 -0.30
N LEU A 144 0.44 18.70 0.30
CA LEU A 144 -0.04 17.34 0.58
C LEU A 144 -0.50 16.63 -0.70
N GLN A 145 -1.16 17.35 -1.60
CA GLN A 145 -1.60 16.79 -2.88
C GLN A 145 -0.39 16.40 -3.75
N GLU A 146 0.66 17.22 -3.78
CA GLU A 146 1.88 16.91 -4.49
C GLU A 146 2.54 15.61 -3.99
N CYS A 147 2.48 15.35 -2.68
CA CYS A 147 2.95 14.07 -2.14
C CYS A 147 2.17 12.87 -2.68
N LEU A 148 0.84 12.99 -2.84
CA LEU A 148 0.01 11.93 -3.42
C LEU A 148 0.31 11.74 -4.90
N ASP A 149 0.37 12.82 -5.67
CA ASP A 149 0.53 12.80 -7.12
C ASP A 149 1.90 12.26 -7.55
N ASN A 150 2.94 12.57 -6.78
CA ASN A 150 4.31 12.15 -7.05
C ASN A 150 4.72 10.84 -6.34
N CYS A 151 3.81 10.14 -5.65
CA CYS A 151 4.17 8.91 -4.93
C CYS A 151 4.53 7.72 -5.85
N GLY A 152 4.20 7.78 -7.15
CA GLY A 152 4.42 6.68 -8.10
C GLY A 152 3.65 5.39 -7.77
N LYS A 153 2.59 5.48 -6.94
CA LYS A 153 1.83 4.32 -6.46
C LYS A 153 0.38 4.33 -6.97
N GLY A 154 -0.22 3.14 -6.98
CA GLY A 154 -1.62 2.99 -7.38
C GLY A 154 -2.59 3.58 -6.37
N LYS A 155 -3.85 3.68 -6.81
CA LYS A 155 -4.98 4.27 -6.08
C LYS A 155 -5.06 3.85 -4.61
N ARG A 156 -4.87 2.56 -4.31
CA ARG A 156 -4.95 2.03 -2.94
C ARG A 156 -3.90 2.63 -1.99
N THR A 157 -2.69 2.88 -2.48
CA THR A 157 -1.66 3.52 -1.67
C THR A 157 -2.02 4.98 -1.40
N GLN A 158 -2.52 5.71 -2.39
CA GLN A 158 -2.99 7.08 -2.22
C GLN A 158 -4.19 7.17 -1.25
N GLU A 159 -5.12 6.21 -1.30
CA GLU A 159 -6.20 6.09 -0.29
C GLU A 159 -5.63 5.93 1.13
N ASN A 160 -4.62 5.08 1.30
CA ASN A 160 -3.96 4.91 2.59
C ASN A 160 -3.21 6.17 3.04
N MET A 161 -2.58 6.90 2.11
CA MET A 161 -1.95 8.20 2.40
C MET A 161 -2.99 9.22 2.85
N LYS A 162 -4.11 9.36 2.14
CA LYS A 162 -5.21 10.25 2.51
C LYS A 162 -5.79 9.88 3.89
N ALA A 163 -6.02 8.59 4.14
CA ALA A 163 -6.52 8.09 5.42
C ALA A 163 -5.54 8.41 6.58
N LEU A 164 -4.24 8.13 6.38
CA LEU A 164 -3.21 8.46 7.36
C LEU A 164 -3.17 9.95 7.65
N CYS A 165 -3.13 10.78 6.60
CA CYS A 165 -3.14 12.23 6.72
C CYS A 165 -4.34 12.70 7.56
N GLY A 166 -5.54 12.18 7.26
CA GLY A 166 -6.75 12.47 8.02
C GLY A 166 -6.65 12.09 9.51
N LEU A 167 -6.01 10.98 9.83
CA LEU A 167 -5.80 10.54 11.22
C LEU A 167 -4.81 11.44 11.96
N ILE A 168 -3.75 11.90 11.30
CA ILE A 168 -2.77 12.83 11.85
C ILE A 168 -3.47 14.18 12.18
N TYR A 169 -4.25 14.72 11.25
CA TYR A 169 -5.02 15.94 11.47
C TYR A 169 -6.04 15.76 12.60
N LYS A 170 -6.80 14.67 12.59
CA LYS A 170 -7.77 14.33 13.65
C LYS A 170 -7.12 14.25 15.04
N TYR A 171 -5.88 13.77 15.11
CA TYR A 171 -5.13 13.74 16.37
C TYR A 171 -4.62 15.14 16.77
N GLY A 172 -4.16 15.93 15.81
CA GLY A 172 -3.54 17.25 16.04
C GLY A 172 -4.54 18.35 16.38
N ILE A 173 -5.72 18.36 15.77
CA ILE A 173 -6.74 19.42 15.94
C ILE A 173 -7.12 19.63 17.42
N PRO A 174 -7.55 18.60 18.19
CA PRO A 174 -7.91 18.79 19.60
C PRO A 174 -6.73 19.22 20.49
N ARG A 175 -5.50 19.05 19.99
CA ARG A 175 -4.24 19.40 20.69
C ARG A 175 -3.69 20.74 20.29
N GLN A 176 -4.48 21.50 19.50
CA GLN A 176 -4.08 22.81 18.97
C GLN A 176 -2.72 22.77 18.24
N ALA A 177 -2.42 21.64 17.62
CA ALA A 177 -1.21 21.41 16.82
C ALA A 177 -1.43 21.73 15.33
N VAL A 178 -2.67 22.00 14.93
CA VAL A 178 -3.09 22.30 13.56
C VAL A 178 -3.73 23.68 13.55
N PRO A 179 -3.28 24.59 12.67
CA PRO A 179 -3.89 25.92 12.53
C PRO A 179 -5.34 25.80 12.04
N ASP A 180 -6.15 26.78 12.44
CA ASP A 180 -7.55 26.95 12.03
C ASP A 180 -8.46 25.72 12.28
N ASN A 181 -7.97 24.71 12.99
CA ASN A 181 -8.65 23.44 13.25
C ASN A 181 -9.16 22.75 11.97
N LEU A 182 -8.49 23.00 10.84
CA LEU A 182 -8.90 22.51 9.53
C LEU A 182 -8.16 21.20 9.18
N ASN A 183 -8.93 20.14 8.92
CA ASN A 183 -8.40 18.91 8.40
C ASN A 183 -8.24 18.99 6.87
N LEU A 184 -7.04 19.29 6.39
CA LEU A 184 -6.74 19.39 4.97
C LEU A 184 -6.91 18.06 4.22
N ALA A 185 -6.75 16.92 4.89
CA ALA A 185 -6.85 15.63 4.24
C ALA A 185 -8.22 15.35 3.58
N GLN A 186 -9.29 15.98 4.04
CA GLN A 186 -10.62 15.82 3.44
C GLN A 186 -10.67 16.32 1.99
N TYR A 187 -9.87 17.31 1.64
CA TYR A 187 -9.81 17.92 0.31
C TYR A 187 -8.83 17.21 -0.64
N LEU A 188 -8.03 16.26 -0.16
CA LEU A 188 -7.13 15.50 -1.02
C LEU A 188 -7.91 14.69 -2.05
N ILE A 189 -7.46 14.75 -3.29
CA ILE A 189 -8.03 14.00 -4.41
C ILE A 189 -7.16 12.77 -4.64
N VAL A 190 -7.79 11.60 -4.56
CA VAL A 190 -7.13 10.33 -4.87
C VAL A 190 -7.26 10.05 -6.35
N GLY A 191 -6.14 10.09 -7.04
CA GLY A 191 -5.98 9.67 -8.43
C GLY A 191 -5.55 8.20 -8.52
N GLY A 192 -4.55 7.94 -9.31
CA GLY A 192 -3.84 6.66 -9.42
C GLY A 192 -4.63 5.53 -10.08
N ASP A 193 -3.89 4.58 -10.62
CA ASP A 193 -4.47 3.40 -11.26
C ASP A 193 -5.02 2.42 -10.24
N LYS A 194 -6.16 1.80 -10.54
CA LYS A 194 -6.68 0.67 -9.74
C LYS A 194 -5.83 -0.59 -9.86
N GLY A 195 -4.93 -0.63 -10.83
CA GLY A 195 -4.17 -1.83 -11.19
C GLY A 195 -4.99 -2.84 -11.99
N SER A 196 -4.32 -3.89 -12.49
CA SER A 196 -4.99 -4.98 -13.20
C SER A 196 -5.87 -5.79 -12.25
N HIS A 197 -7.04 -6.20 -12.75
CA HIS A 197 -7.90 -7.16 -12.06
C HIS A 197 -7.11 -8.45 -11.78
N ARG A 198 -7.39 -9.12 -10.66
CA ARG A 198 -6.82 -10.43 -10.37
C ARG A 198 -7.67 -11.48 -11.09
N GLU A 199 -7.01 -12.28 -11.92
CA GLU A 199 -7.65 -13.38 -12.62
C GLU A 199 -7.73 -14.63 -11.74
N SER A 200 -8.72 -15.50 -12.01
CA SER A 200 -8.80 -16.85 -11.45
C SER A 200 -8.09 -17.83 -12.38
N PHE A 201 -7.69 -18.99 -11.88
CA PHE A 201 -7.32 -20.11 -12.75
C PHE A 201 -8.59 -20.62 -13.46
N ASP A 202 -8.44 -20.95 -14.73
CA ASP A 202 -9.44 -21.69 -15.50
C ASP A 202 -9.35 -23.21 -15.24
N ASP A 203 -10.34 -23.96 -15.74
CA ASP A 203 -10.41 -25.42 -15.54
C ASP A 203 -9.20 -26.15 -16.12
N ILE A 204 -8.63 -25.67 -17.24
CA ILE A 204 -7.45 -26.25 -17.87
C ILE A 204 -6.23 -26.04 -16.97
N GLN A 205 -6.08 -24.87 -16.41
CA GLN A 205 -4.98 -24.54 -15.50
C GLN A 205 -5.07 -25.31 -14.18
N ILE A 206 -6.28 -25.46 -13.64
CA ILE A 206 -6.53 -26.28 -12.44
C ILE A 206 -6.13 -27.73 -12.71
N GLU A 207 -6.53 -28.26 -13.84
CA GLU A 207 -6.17 -29.65 -14.23
C GLU A 207 -4.66 -29.81 -14.46
N LYS A 208 -4.00 -28.83 -15.07
CA LYS A 208 -2.53 -28.83 -15.22
C LYS A 208 -1.82 -28.86 -13.86
N ILE A 209 -2.30 -28.08 -12.87
CA ILE A 209 -1.77 -28.11 -11.50
C ILE A 209 -1.98 -29.49 -10.89
N ARG A 210 -3.18 -30.07 -11.02
CA ARG A 210 -3.48 -31.43 -10.52
C ARG A 210 -2.55 -32.49 -11.09
N GLN A 211 -2.23 -32.42 -12.37
CA GLN A 211 -1.34 -33.35 -13.06
C GLN A 211 0.12 -33.27 -12.58
N GLN A 212 0.51 -32.24 -11.85
CA GLN A 212 1.83 -32.15 -11.23
C GLN A 212 1.91 -32.88 -9.88
N ILE A 213 0.77 -33.28 -9.30
CA ILE A 213 0.77 -34.03 -8.02
C ILE A 213 1.51 -35.35 -8.21
N GLY A 214 2.46 -35.65 -7.33
CA GLY A 214 3.35 -36.79 -7.41
C GLY A 214 4.57 -36.60 -8.34
N LYS A 215 4.61 -35.53 -9.16
CA LYS A 215 5.73 -35.18 -10.05
C LYS A 215 6.52 -33.98 -9.55
N LYS A 216 5.83 -32.99 -9.02
CA LYS A 216 6.42 -31.75 -8.47
C LYS A 216 6.03 -31.63 -7.01
N GLN A 217 7.01 -31.41 -6.16
CA GLN A 217 6.82 -31.18 -4.73
C GLN A 217 5.89 -29.99 -4.51
N TYR A 218 4.97 -30.09 -3.55
CA TYR A 218 3.97 -29.07 -3.18
C TYR A 218 2.89 -28.77 -4.24
N ALA A 219 2.77 -29.58 -5.30
CA ALA A 219 1.68 -29.44 -6.25
C ALA A 219 0.31 -29.75 -5.61
N ASP A 220 0.27 -30.71 -4.71
CA ASP A 220 -0.86 -31.04 -3.84
C ASP A 220 -1.25 -29.85 -2.94
N TYR A 221 -0.29 -29.09 -2.38
CA TYR A 221 -0.55 -27.90 -1.58
C TYR A 221 -1.23 -26.81 -2.42
N ALA A 222 -0.72 -26.53 -3.63
CA ALA A 222 -1.31 -25.58 -4.54
C ALA A 222 -2.74 -25.98 -4.93
N TYR A 223 -2.96 -27.26 -5.21
CA TYR A 223 -4.27 -27.80 -5.56
C TYR A 223 -5.25 -27.74 -4.37
N CYS A 224 -4.81 -28.13 -3.16
CA CYS A 224 -5.60 -28.02 -1.96
C CYS A 224 -5.98 -26.56 -1.64
N LEU A 225 -5.06 -25.61 -1.84
CA LEU A 225 -5.33 -24.20 -1.60
C LEU A 225 -6.45 -23.67 -2.49
N ILE A 226 -6.57 -24.16 -3.75
CA ILE A 226 -7.66 -23.81 -4.66
C ILE A 226 -9.01 -24.22 -4.06
N TYR A 227 -9.13 -25.46 -3.57
CA TYR A 227 -10.41 -26.03 -3.14
C TYR A 227 -10.76 -25.79 -1.66
N LEU A 228 -9.84 -25.26 -0.86
CA LEU A 228 -10.13 -24.84 0.52
C LEU A 228 -10.52 -23.37 0.64
N GLY A 229 -10.14 -22.54 -0.31
CA GLY A 229 -10.51 -21.13 -0.34
C GLY A 229 -10.03 -20.30 0.84
N PHE A 230 -9.13 -20.79 1.69
CA PHE A 230 -8.50 -20.01 2.75
C PHE A 230 -7.66 -18.87 2.19
N ARG A 231 -7.46 -17.80 2.97
CA ARG A 231 -6.37 -16.87 2.65
C ARG A 231 -5.04 -17.63 2.74
N PRO A 232 -4.05 -17.35 1.87
CA PRO A 232 -2.79 -18.10 1.88
C PRO A 232 -2.11 -18.15 3.26
N SER A 233 -2.13 -17.05 4.01
CA SER A 233 -1.58 -17.03 5.38
C SER A 233 -2.39 -17.85 6.38
N GLU A 234 -3.70 -18.00 6.19
CA GLU A 234 -4.58 -18.84 7.00
C GLU A 234 -4.33 -20.32 6.67
N PHE A 235 -4.22 -20.65 5.38
CA PHE A 235 -3.90 -21.98 4.88
C PHE A 235 -2.58 -22.50 5.47
N LEU A 236 -1.53 -21.70 5.38
CA LEU A 236 -0.22 -22.05 5.91
C LEU A 236 -0.17 -22.08 7.46
N ALA A 237 -1.20 -21.55 8.11
CA ALA A 237 -1.34 -21.58 9.57
C ALA A 237 -2.22 -22.71 10.07
N LEU A 238 -2.80 -23.54 9.19
CA LEU A 238 -3.60 -24.68 9.61
C LEU A 238 -2.72 -25.69 10.35
N ASP A 239 -3.17 -26.06 11.53
CA ASP A 239 -2.56 -27.11 12.36
C ASP A 239 -3.40 -28.39 12.28
N ILE A 240 -2.80 -29.55 12.49
CA ILE A 240 -3.50 -30.84 12.45
C ILE A 240 -4.64 -30.89 13.48
N SER A 241 -4.50 -30.22 14.61
CA SER A 241 -5.57 -30.10 15.61
C SER A 241 -6.83 -29.38 15.08
N SER A 242 -6.72 -28.64 14.00
CA SER A 242 -7.86 -27.98 13.33
C SER A 242 -8.61 -28.88 12.35
N TYR A 243 -8.10 -30.08 12.07
CA TYR A 243 -8.70 -31.04 11.15
C TYR A 243 -9.66 -31.99 11.87
N ASP A 244 -10.90 -32.01 11.47
CA ASP A 244 -11.91 -32.97 11.91
C ASP A 244 -12.13 -34.01 10.80
N ALA A 245 -11.58 -35.21 11.00
CA ALA A 245 -11.61 -36.29 10.01
C ALA A 245 -13.03 -36.86 9.82
N GLU A 246 -13.85 -36.89 10.89
CA GLU A 246 -15.23 -37.41 10.82
C GLU A 246 -16.11 -36.44 10.04
N LYS A 247 -16.02 -35.15 10.35
CA LYS A 247 -16.77 -34.07 9.69
C LYS A 247 -16.16 -33.64 8.38
N LYS A 248 -14.96 -34.14 8.03
CA LYS A 248 -14.21 -33.79 6.80
C LYS A 248 -14.11 -32.26 6.62
N CYS A 249 -13.68 -31.56 7.65
CA CYS A 249 -13.56 -30.10 7.65
C CYS A 249 -12.33 -29.63 8.41
N PHE A 250 -11.94 -28.39 8.13
CA PHE A 250 -11.04 -27.62 8.99
C PHE A 250 -11.81 -26.59 9.77
N ILE A 251 -11.43 -26.41 11.03
CA ILE A 251 -11.92 -25.32 11.88
C ILE A 251 -10.76 -24.36 12.05
N GLY A 252 -10.79 -23.22 11.34
CA GLY A 252 -9.66 -22.31 11.31
C GLY A 252 -9.99 -20.95 10.72
N GLY A 253 -8.98 -20.10 10.69
CA GLY A 253 -9.08 -18.71 10.23
C GLY A 253 -8.63 -17.76 11.33
N ALA A 254 -7.70 -16.84 11.04
CA ALA A 254 -6.98 -16.16 12.11
C ALA A 254 -7.00 -14.63 12.07
N LYS A 255 -7.39 -14.00 10.95
CA LYS A 255 -7.11 -12.58 10.75
C LYS A 255 -8.22 -11.62 11.16
N THR A 256 -9.46 -12.07 11.19
CA THR A 256 -10.62 -11.26 11.59
C THR A 256 -11.47 -12.04 12.59
N GLU A 257 -12.20 -11.36 13.43
CA GLU A 257 -13.11 -11.99 14.40
C GLU A 257 -14.12 -12.91 13.70
N ALA A 258 -14.59 -12.54 12.51
CA ALA A 258 -15.43 -13.32 11.63
C ALA A 258 -14.71 -14.50 10.92
N GLY A 259 -13.39 -14.49 10.87
CA GLY A 259 -12.59 -15.60 10.34
C GLY A 259 -12.14 -16.59 11.42
N ARG A 260 -12.25 -16.24 12.70
CA ARG A 260 -11.92 -17.15 13.81
C ARG A 260 -12.97 -18.26 13.88
N ASN A 261 -12.48 -19.50 13.96
CA ASN A 261 -13.34 -20.71 14.06
C ASN A 261 -14.25 -20.93 12.84
N ARG A 262 -13.88 -20.41 11.66
CA ARG A 262 -14.60 -20.72 10.43
C ARG A 262 -14.48 -22.20 10.12
N VAL A 263 -15.62 -22.85 9.86
CA VAL A 263 -15.67 -24.23 9.38
C VAL A 263 -15.55 -24.22 7.86
N VAL A 264 -14.55 -24.91 7.33
CA VAL A 264 -14.36 -25.10 5.90
C VAL A 264 -14.42 -26.58 5.59
N THR A 265 -15.50 -27.00 4.94
CA THR A 265 -15.68 -28.39 4.51
C THR A 265 -14.73 -28.73 3.35
N ILE A 266 -14.27 -29.96 3.29
CA ILE A 266 -13.24 -30.40 2.35
C ILE A 266 -13.89 -31.10 1.16
N SER A 267 -13.71 -30.54 -0.05
CA SER A 267 -14.20 -31.12 -1.28
C SER A 267 -13.66 -32.54 -1.46
N PRO A 268 -14.48 -33.49 -1.96
CA PRO A 268 -14.03 -34.86 -2.30
C PRO A 268 -12.79 -34.90 -3.20
N LYS A 269 -12.63 -33.90 -4.06
CA LYS A 269 -11.47 -33.79 -4.98
C LYS A 269 -10.12 -33.71 -4.27
N ILE A 270 -10.09 -33.16 -3.06
CA ILE A 270 -8.84 -32.93 -2.31
C ILE A 270 -8.71 -33.78 -1.04
N ARG A 271 -9.75 -34.49 -0.64
CA ARG A 271 -9.73 -35.36 0.58
C ARG A 271 -8.57 -36.35 0.59
N PRO A 272 -8.30 -37.11 -0.50
CA PRO A 272 -7.16 -38.03 -0.54
C PRO A 272 -5.83 -37.31 -0.25
N TYR A 273 -5.61 -36.17 -0.89
CA TYR A 273 -4.36 -35.41 -0.74
C TYR A 273 -4.21 -34.85 0.68
N ILE A 274 -5.29 -34.37 1.31
CA ILE A 274 -5.25 -33.92 2.72
C ILE A 274 -4.85 -35.09 3.63
N THR A 275 -5.43 -36.27 3.40
CA THR A 275 -5.08 -37.48 4.18
C THR A 275 -3.60 -37.85 4.01
N ASP A 276 -3.11 -37.83 2.79
CA ASP A 276 -1.70 -38.16 2.49
C ASP A 276 -0.74 -37.11 3.06
N ILE A 277 -1.10 -35.81 2.95
CA ILE A 277 -0.33 -34.69 3.51
C ILE A 277 -0.20 -34.81 5.04
N ILE A 278 -1.28 -35.11 5.73
CA ILE A 278 -1.28 -35.30 7.20
C ILE A 278 -0.53 -36.61 7.54
N GLY A 279 -0.80 -37.69 6.79
CA GLY A 279 -0.19 -38.99 7.00
C GLY A 279 -0.40 -39.51 8.41
N LYS A 280 0.70 -39.93 9.06
CA LYS A 280 0.69 -40.42 10.46
C LYS A 280 0.95 -39.35 11.51
N ARG A 281 1.08 -38.08 11.11
CA ARG A 281 1.31 -36.98 12.05
C ARG A 281 0.08 -36.72 12.90
N THR A 282 0.29 -36.45 14.18
CA THR A 282 -0.79 -36.17 15.14
C THR A 282 -0.80 -34.71 15.62
N ALA A 283 0.24 -33.94 15.29
CA ALA A 283 0.38 -32.54 15.66
C ALA A 283 1.27 -31.80 14.67
N GLY A 284 1.22 -30.48 14.73
CA GLY A 284 2.02 -29.57 13.92
C GLY A 284 1.29 -29.04 12.68
N PRO A 285 1.97 -28.23 11.85
CA PRO A 285 1.34 -27.61 10.69
C PRO A 285 0.89 -28.67 9.67
N VAL A 286 -0.32 -28.51 9.12
CA VAL A 286 -0.81 -29.40 8.05
C VAL A 286 0.09 -29.26 6.82
N PHE A 287 0.31 -28.02 6.39
CA PHE A 287 1.12 -27.66 5.23
C PHE A 287 2.48 -27.14 5.71
N CYS A 288 3.44 -28.04 5.80
CA CYS A 288 4.79 -27.75 6.32
C CYS A 288 5.84 -27.73 5.20
N ASP A 289 7.01 -27.15 5.50
CA ASP A 289 8.18 -27.21 4.65
C ASP A 289 8.93 -28.56 4.76
N GLU A 290 10.10 -28.65 4.14
CA GLU A 290 10.93 -29.86 4.16
C GLU A 290 11.43 -30.24 5.57
N ALA A 291 11.52 -29.27 6.46
CA ALA A 291 11.92 -29.47 7.87
C ALA A 291 10.73 -29.85 8.77
N GLY A 292 9.50 -29.85 8.23
CA GLY A 292 8.28 -30.07 9.02
C GLY A 292 7.78 -28.80 9.72
N GLU A 293 8.36 -27.64 9.39
CA GLU A 293 8.06 -26.36 10.02
C GLU A 293 7.01 -25.58 9.21
N LYS A 294 6.39 -24.62 9.90
CA LYS A 294 5.40 -23.73 9.28
C LYS A 294 6.03 -22.84 8.23
N TRP A 295 5.46 -22.84 7.01
CA TRP A 295 5.85 -21.93 5.97
C TRP A 295 5.62 -20.45 6.31
N GLU A 296 6.62 -19.61 5.98
CA GLU A 296 6.40 -18.20 5.75
C GLU A 296 5.78 -18.01 4.36
N LEU A 297 4.79 -17.11 4.22
CA LEU A 297 4.05 -16.91 2.96
C LEU A 297 4.97 -16.53 1.78
N LYS A 298 5.99 -15.72 2.01
CA LYS A 298 6.93 -15.33 0.94
C LYS A 298 7.73 -16.55 0.47
N SER A 299 8.30 -17.30 1.40
CA SER A 299 9.06 -18.51 1.11
C SER A 299 8.21 -19.57 0.40
N PHE A 300 6.98 -19.81 0.86
CA PHE A 300 6.03 -20.69 0.18
C PHE A 300 5.75 -20.22 -1.25
N THR A 301 5.54 -18.92 -1.44
CA THR A 301 5.24 -18.37 -2.77
C THR A 301 6.39 -18.60 -3.74
N GLU A 302 7.63 -18.32 -3.32
CA GLU A 302 8.82 -18.36 -4.18
C GLU A 302 9.36 -19.78 -4.37
N ARG A 303 9.33 -20.63 -3.32
CA ARG A 303 9.98 -21.94 -3.32
C ARG A 303 9.03 -23.10 -3.60
N ALA A 304 7.73 -22.93 -3.40
CA ALA A 304 6.72 -23.97 -3.60
C ALA A 304 5.73 -23.58 -4.71
N PHE A 305 5.01 -22.48 -4.57
CA PHE A 305 3.89 -22.17 -5.45
C PHE A 305 4.32 -21.81 -6.89
N TYR A 306 5.29 -20.91 -7.08
CA TYR A 306 5.74 -20.53 -8.43
C TYR A 306 6.41 -21.68 -9.18
N PRO A 307 7.26 -22.50 -8.57
CA PRO A 307 7.82 -23.69 -9.22
C PRO A 307 6.77 -24.73 -9.66
N VAL A 308 5.62 -24.80 -8.96
CA VAL A 308 4.49 -25.65 -9.38
C VAL A 308 3.83 -25.09 -10.64
N LEU A 309 3.60 -23.77 -10.72
CA LEU A 309 3.02 -23.14 -11.92
C LEU A 309 3.94 -23.31 -13.12
N GLU A 310 5.24 -23.12 -12.95
CA GLU A 310 6.25 -23.33 -14.00
C GLU A 310 6.23 -24.78 -14.50
N SER A 311 6.25 -25.76 -13.59
CA SER A 311 6.17 -27.19 -13.94
C SER A 311 4.87 -27.55 -14.63
N ALA A 312 3.78 -26.88 -14.31
CA ALA A 312 2.48 -27.06 -14.96
C ALA A 312 2.39 -26.36 -16.34
N GLY A 313 3.43 -25.65 -16.78
CA GLY A 313 3.42 -24.87 -18.02
C GLY A 313 2.36 -23.75 -17.98
N ILE A 314 2.19 -23.11 -16.82
CA ILE A 314 1.33 -21.95 -16.64
C ILE A 314 2.20 -20.70 -16.63
N ASP A 315 2.07 -19.90 -17.69
CA ASP A 315 2.78 -18.61 -17.78
C ASP A 315 2.33 -17.65 -16.69
N ASN A 316 3.30 -17.08 -15.97
CA ASN A 316 3.07 -16.19 -14.82
C ASN A 316 3.85 -14.89 -14.95
N PRO A 317 3.53 -14.05 -15.96
CA PRO A 317 4.24 -12.81 -16.21
C PRO A 317 4.02 -11.79 -15.10
N MET A 318 4.94 -10.82 -15.06
CA MET A 318 4.76 -9.62 -14.26
C MET A 318 3.71 -8.71 -14.90
N VAL A 319 2.73 -8.28 -14.12
CA VAL A 319 1.64 -7.38 -14.52
C VAL A 319 1.57 -6.18 -13.60
N LYS A 320 1.02 -5.08 -14.12
CA LYS A 320 0.85 -3.83 -13.36
C LYS A 320 -0.14 -4.01 -12.21
N ALA A 321 0.30 -3.72 -11.00
CA ALA A 321 -0.52 -3.83 -9.78
C ALA A 321 -1.13 -2.48 -9.35
N GLY A 322 -0.73 -1.40 -10.01
CA GLY A 322 -1.16 -0.02 -9.78
C GLY A 322 0.05 0.91 -9.62
N GLY A 323 0.00 2.08 -10.27
CA GLY A 323 1.16 2.96 -10.43
C GLY A 323 2.34 2.20 -11.04
N ASP A 324 3.53 2.39 -10.50
CA ASP A 324 4.76 1.71 -10.97
C ASP A 324 4.97 0.32 -10.34
N THR A 325 4.01 -0.14 -9.53
CA THR A 325 4.16 -1.43 -8.84
C THR A 325 3.81 -2.59 -9.76
N MET A 326 4.72 -3.56 -9.86
CA MET A 326 4.54 -4.80 -10.61
C MET A 326 4.30 -5.98 -9.66
N ARG A 327 3.54 -6.97 -10.10
CA ARG A 327 3.33 -8.25 -9.41
C ARG A 327 3.21 -9.39 -10.41
N HIS A 328 3.45 -10.59 -9.98
CA HIS A 328 3.09 -11.75 -10.77
C HIS A 328 1.57 -11.81 -11.03
N LYS A 329 1.18 -12.27 -12.23
CA LYS A 329 -0.23 -12.44 -12.65
C LYS A 329 -0.94 -13.35 -11.66
N TYR A 330 -0.39 -14.52 -11.40
CA TYR A 330 -0.89 -15.50 -10.44
C TYR A 330 -0.04 -15.49 -9.16
N THR A 331 -0.72 -15.49 -8.04
CA THR A 331 -0.12 -15.55 -6.69
C THR A 331 -0.91 -16.56 -5.86
N PRO A 332 -0.47 -17.02 -4.68
CA PRO A 332 -1.29 -17.88 -3.83
C PRO A 332 -2.70 -17.34 -3.56
N HIS A 333 -2.90 -16.01 -3.57
CA HIS A 333 -4.24 -15.42 -3.48
C HIS A 333 -5.14 -15.73 -4.68
N THR A 334 -4.57 -16.05 -5.84
CA THR A 334 -5.34 -16.48 -7.02
C THR A 334 -6.13 -17.75 -6.73
N CYS A 335 -5.60 -18.67 -5.92
CA CYS A 335 -6.33 -19.88 -5.52
C CYS A 335 -7.66 -19.55 -4.83
N ARG A 336 -7.65 -18.58 -3.93
CA ARG A 336 -8.87 -18.12 -3.26
C ARG A 336 -9.84 -17.40 -4.20
N HIS A 337 -9.33 -16.63 -5.17
CA HIS A 337 -10.17 -16.04 -6.23
C HIS A 337 -10.80 -17.13 -7.09
N THR A 338 -10.04 -18.18 -7.42
CA THR A 338 -10.52 -19.35 -8.15
C THR A 338 -11.62 -20.06 -7.37
N PHE A 339 -11.42 -20.33 -6.08
CA PHE A 339 -12.47 -20.91 -5.23
C PHE A 339 -13.76 -20.08 -5.24
N ALA A 340 -13.64 -18.77 -5.07
CA ALA A 340 -14.81 -17.87 -5.14
C ALA A 340 -15.50 -17.90 -6.51
N THR A 341 -14.73 -18.06 -7.59
CA THR A 341 -15.27 -18.20 -8.96
C THR A 341 -15.98 -19.53 -9.15
N LEU A 342 -15.39 -20.64 -8.67
CA LEU A 342 -16.03 -21.96 -8.69
C LEU A 342 -17.36 -21.95 -7.94
N LEU A 343 -17.43 -21.32 -6.76
CA LEU A 343 -18.66 -21.20 -5.97
C LEU A 343 -19.77 -20.42 -6.68
N LYS A 344 -19.47 -19.53 -7.62
CA LYS A 344 -20.52 -18.83 -8.39
C LYS A 344 -21.39 -19.78 -9.19
N ASN A 345 -20.79 -20.88 -9.69
CA ASN A 345 -21.47 -21.86 -10.51
C ASN A 345 -22.24 -22.92 -9.69
N VAL A 346 -22.07 -22.91 -8.37
CA VAL A 346 -22.77 -23.84 -7.46
C VAL A 346 -24.13 -23.24 -7.07
N GLN A 347 -25.20 -24.03 -7.19
CA GLN A 347 -26.54 -23.64 -6.70
C GLN A 347 -26.60 -23.77 -5.18
N ALA A 348 -26.41 -22.67 -4.47
CA ALA A 348 -26.47 -22.58 -3.02
C ALA A 348 -26.80 -21.16 -2.59
N SER A 349 -27.16 -20.97 -1.32
CA SER A 349 -27.40 -19.63 -0.78
C SER A 349 -26.12 -18.79 -0.80
N ASP A 350 -26.25 -17.50 -1.05
CA ASP A 350 -25.11 -16.58 -0.98
C ASP A 350 -24.50 -16.54 0.44
N LYS A 351 -25.33 -16.73 1.47
CA LYS A 351 -24.91 -16.84 2.87
C LYS A 351 -23.90 -17.96 3.05
N ASP A 352 -24.20 -19.16 2.56
CA ASP A 352 -23.34 -20.33 2.72
C ASP A 352 -22.06 -20.21 1.90
N LYS A 353 -22.15 -19.68 0.68
CA LYS A 353 -20.98 -19.35 -0.16
C LYS A 353 -20.05 -18.36 0.53
N LEU A 354 -20.60 -17.29 1.09
CA LEU A 354 -19.84 -16.28 1.81
C LEU A 354 -19.23 -16.84 3.10
N ALA A 355 -19.93 -17.73 3.81
CA ALA A 355 -19.42 -18.43 4.97
C ALA A 355 -18.17 -19.26 4.64
N LEU A 356 -18.20 -20.03 3.54
CA LEU A 356 -17.06 -20.80 3.05
C LEU A 356 -15.88 -19.92 2.66
N ILE A 357 -16.12 -18.79 1.98
CA ILE A 357 -15.08 -17.85 1.61
C ILE A 357 -14.53 -17.09 2.83
N GLY A 358 -15.34 -16.87 3.88
CA GLY A 358 -14.98 -16.02 5.02
C GLY A 358 -14.86 -14.55 4.61
N HIS A 359 -15.79 -14.08 3.78
CA HIS A 359 -16.02 -12.66 3.50
C HIS A 359 -17.22 -12.22 4.35
N THR A 360 -17.01 -11.21 5.20
CA THR A 360 -18.10 -10.68 6.03
C THR A 360 -18.09 -9.17 5.98
N SER A 361 -19.22 -8.57 5.69
CA SER A 361 -19.61 -7.28 6.23
C SER A 361 -20.06 -7.46 7.69
N ASP A 362 -20.00 -6.44 8.53
CA ASP A 362 -20.44 -6.50 9.95
C ASP A 362 -21.89 -6.99 10.11
N GLU A 363 -22.74 -6.81 9.09
CA GLU A 363 -24.10 -7.36 9.04
C GLU A 363 -24.15 -8.88 8.97
N MET A 364 -23.14 -9.53 8.39
CA MET A 364 -23.08 -10.98 8.22
C MET A 364 -22.65 -11.73 9.48
N LEU A 365 -22.01 -11.07 10.46
CA LEU A 365 -21.65 -11.68 11.76
C LEU A 365 -22.88 -12.24 12.49
N ARG A 366 -24.04 -11.59 12.36
CA ARG A 366 -25.30 -12.04 12.94
C ARG A 366 -25.86 -13.31 12.28
N TYR A 367 -25.44 -13.62 11.05
CA TYR A 367 -25.91 -14.78 10.29
C TYR A 367 -25.07 -16.06 10.52
N TYR A 368 -23.88 -15.96 11.10
CA TYR A 368 -23.00 -17.13 11.31
C TYR A 368 -23.49 -18.12 12.34
N GLN A 369 -24.38 -17.73 13.23
CA GLN A 369 -24.89 -18.61 14.28
C GLN A 369 -25.73 -19.77 13.75
N ASP A 370 -26.20 -19.71 12.48
CA ASP A 370 -27.14 -20.65 11.88
C ASP A 370 -26.59 -21.41 10.65
N VAL A 371 -25.27 -21.43 10.41
CA VAL A 371 -24.71 -22.16 9.25
C VAL A 371 -24.65 -23.64 9.57
N ASN A 372 -25.40 -24.45 8.81
CA ASN A 372 -25.42 -25.89 8.97
C ASN A 372 -24.23 -26.54 8.24
N LEU A 373 -23.45 -27.36 8.95
CA LEU A 373 -22.29 -28.08 8.39
C LEU A 373 -22.67 -28.96 7.18
N ALA A 374 -23.83 -29.61 7.22
CA ALA A 374 -24.31 -30.46 6.13
C ALA A 374 -24.57 -29.66 4.82
N ASP A 375 -25.01 -28.41 4.93
CA ASP A 375 -25.22 -27.55 3.77
C ASP A 375 -23.87 -27.05 3.20
N LEU A 376 -22.90 -26.75 4.05
CA LEU A 376 -21.53 -26.43 3.61
C LEU A 376 -20.86 -27.64 2.91
N GLU A 377 -21.08 -28.86 3.42
CA GLU A 377 -20.55 -30.07 2.81
C GLU A 377 -21.17 -30.34 1.44
N LYS A 378 -22.48 -30.15 1.27
CA LYS A 378 -23.14 -30.27 -0.04
C LYS A 378 -22.49 -29.34 -1.08
N ILE A 379 -22.23 -28.09 -0.72
CA ILE A 379 -21.59 -27.10 -1.60
C ILE A 379 -20.21 -27.56 -2.04
N THR A 380 -19.37 -27.98 -1.10
CA THR A 380 -18.00 -28.41 -1.42
C THR A 380 -17.93 -29.74 -2.15
N ASN A 381 -18.97 -30.57 -2.04
CA ASN A 381 -19.08 -31.79 -2.81
C ASN A 381 -19.45 -31.55 -4.29
N MET A 382 -20.01 -30.37 -4.61
CA MET A 382 -20.34 -29.94 -5.98
C MET A 382 -19.16 -29.26 -6.71
N LEU A 383 -18.07 -28.93 -6.02
CA LEU A 383 -16.83 -28.43 -6.63
C LEU A 383 -16.03 -29.56 -7.27
#